data_460a735fa43ef8890dbd93041871e980
#
_entry.id   460a735fa43ef8890dbd93041871e980
#
_cell.length_a   1.000
_cell.length_b   1.000
_cell.length_c   1.000
_cell.angle_alpha   90.00
_cell.angle_beta   90.00
_cell.angle_gamma   90.00
#
_symmetry.space_group_name_H-M   'P 1'
#
loop_
_entity.id
_entity.type
_entity.pdbx_description
1 polymer ?
#
loop_
_entity_poly.entity_id
_entity_poly.type
_entity_poly.pdbx_seq_one_letter_code
_entity_poly.pdbx_strand_id
1 'polypeptide(L)'
;MPDTTSTTCGCAGFSRSELLRGGAAATAGRGLRSIETGMPLPAGTGLSRRSFIARASGPALAVFGGSALSPNALEAGIAAAQAAGEDRVLVSIFCSGGLDSLSLLAPVGDARYPTLRGSLALAADPAFTFSEDTRLRWHDSAAPLRDLHAAGKLSVIPAVGYADANQSHFTSRHYWEVGALDPAGRVGWLGRYLDRHGAADNPLQGLSLDYTLAPSLATSGVPVAAVSEPESYDLWARDVWSSPMFDAAVERWGGQGSVATADAELASARGAAGMSTMLRTQLAGMQDHTGAWQTAVPYPAGSNAFPRRLASLAEMIDRGLPVRVVALDANGGYDTHENQAATLQTNFGLLASSLAAFQSDLEARGVADRVLVHVWSEFGRRPQANGSGTDHGAGGASFVMGTQAKGTMVGEFPGLATLDAQSNLRHTVDFRAVYKGLTEQWLGVSADGIVQNASGLTAPQLVR
;
A
#
# COMPACT_ATOMS: atom_id res chain seq x y z
N MET A 1 -17.85 -1.51 -42.65
CA MET A 1 -18.26 -1.36 -41.24
C MET A 1 -17.22 -2.08 -40.40
N PRO A 2 -16.43 -1.40 -39.61
CA PRO A 2 -15.52 -2.09 -38.69
C PRO A 2 -16.33 -2.52 -37.46
N ASP A 3 -16.14 -3.76 -37.13
CA ASP A 3 -16.72 -4.47 -36.01
C ASP A 3 -16.21 -3.84 -34.69
N THR A 4 -17.09 -3.14 -34.00
CA THR A 4 -16.82 -2.63 -32.65
C THR A 4 -17.00 -3.76 -31.67
N THR A 5 -16.00 -4.64 -31.56
CA THR A 5 -15.88 -5.49 -30.38
C THR A 5 -15.57 -4.57 -29.20
N SER A 6 -16.63 -4.18 -28.50
CA SER A 6 -16.57 -3.63 -27.15
C SER A 6 -15.72 -4.57 -26.31
N THR A 7 -14.47 -4.20 -26.07
CA THR A 7 -13.64 -4.84 -25.06
C THR A 7 -14.34 -4.54 -23.73
N THR A 8 -15.13 -5.48 -23.23
CA THR A 8 -15.73 -5.38 -21.90
C THR A 8 -14.57 -5.19 -20.91
N CYS A 9 -14.49 -4.00 -20.32
CA CYS A 9 -13.56 -3.71 -19.26
C CYS A 9 -13.70 -4.77 -18.16
N GLY A 10 -12.60 -5.37 -17.71
CA GLY A 10 -12.58 -6.33 -16.61
C GLY A 10 -12.97 -5.74 -15.24
N CYS A 11 -13.46 -4.51 -15.19
CA CYS A 11 -13.70 -3.74 -13.96
C CYS A 11 -14.73 -4.40 -13.03
N ALA A 12 -15.81 -4.97 -13.57
CA ALA A 12 -16.78 -5.74 -12.75
C ALA A 12 -16.13 -7.00 -12.14
N GLY A 13 -15.14 -7.58 -12.83
CA GLY A 13 -14.32 -8.67 -12.34
C GLY A 13 -13.28 -8.21 -11.31
N PHE A 14 -12.81 -6.96 -11.36
CA PHE A 14 -11.79 -6.44 -10.46
C PHE A 14 -12.30 -6.38 -9.00
N SER A 15 -13.45 -5.76 -8.73
CA SER A 15 -14.04 -5.76 -7.38
C SER A 15 -14.34 -7.18 -6.88
N ARG A 16 -14.77 -8.07 -7.79
CA ARG A 16 -15.00 -9.48 -7.50
C ARG A 16 -13.69 -10.23 -7.22
N SER A 17 -12.58 -9.87 -7.89
CA SER A 17 -11.28 -10.46 -7.65
C SER A 17 -10.64 -9.98 -6.35
N GLU A 18 -10.89 -8.75 -5.93
CA GLU A 18 -10.46 -8.26 -4.62
C GLU A 18 -11.12 -9.07 -3.48
N LEU A 19 -12.44 -9.31 -3.59
CA LEU A 19 -13.16 -10.21 -2.68
C LEU A 19 -12.64 -11.65 -2.75
N LEU A 20 -12.28 -12.13 -3.96
CA LEU A 20 -11.71 -13.47 -4.14
C LEU A 20 -10.24 -13.54 -3.67
N ARG A 21 -9.46 -12.46 -3.78
CA ARG A 21 -8.11 -12.38 -3.21
C ARG A 21 -8.17 -12.46 -1.68
N GLY A 22 -9.12 -11.74 -1.05
CA GLY A 22 -9.42 -11.87 0.37
C GLY A 22 -9.88 -13.29 0.75
N GLY A 23 -10.79 -13.87 -0.03
CA GLY A 23 -11.27 -15.22 0.16
C GLY A 23 -10.26 -16.32 -0.17
N ALA A 24 -9.34 -16.08 -1.12
CA ALA A 24 -8.31 -17.06 -1.51
C ALA A 24 -7.16 -17.15 -0.52
N ALA A 25 -6.87 -16.07 0.20
CA ALA A 25 -6.01 -16.14 1.39
C ALA A 25 -6.65 -17.02 2.46
N ALA A 26 -8.00 -16.99 2.56
CA ALA A 26 -8.76 -17.80 3.52
C ALA A 26 -9.03 -19.25 3.05
N THR A 27 -9.01 -19.53 1.74
CA THR A 27 -9.33 -20.85 1.14
C THR A 27 -8.18 -21.38 0.27
N ALA A 28 -6.96 -21.15 0.67
CA ALA A 28 -5.77 -21.59 -0.03
C ALA A 28 -5.88 -23.06 -0.47
N GLY A 29 -5.49 -23.37 -1.68
CA GLY A 29 -5.52 -24.70 -2.28
C GLY A 29 -6.39 -24.83 -3.53
N ARG A 30 -7.30 -23.89 -3.79
CA ARG A 30 -7.93 -23.74 -5.10
C ARG A 30 -7.33 -22.50 -5.75
N GLY A 31 -6.53 -22.66 -6.78
CA GLY A 31 -5.95 -21.55 -7.54
C GLY A 31 -7.02 -20.52 -7.87
N LEU A 32 -6.69 -19.22 -7.76
CA LEU A 32 -7.55 -18.15 -8.23
C LEU A 32 -7.93 -18.43 -9.68
N ARG A 33 -9.20 -18.38 -10.00
CA ARG A 33 -9.64 -18.43 -11.39
C ARG A 33 -9.10 -17.18 -12.09
N SER A 34 -8.51 -17.38 -13.25
CA SER A 34 -8.17 -16.26 -14.11
C SER A 34 -9.46 -15.54 -14.49
N ILE A 35 -9.52 -14.24 -14.23
CA ILE A 35 -10.65 -13.37 -14.60
C ILE A 35 -10.38 -12.78 -15.98
N GLU A 36 -9.12 -12.50 -16.27
CA GLU A 36 -8.63 -12.12 -17.59
C GLU A 36 -7.63 -13.14 -18.10
N THR A 37 -7.61 -13.38 -19.42
CA THR A 37 -6.63 -14.26 -20.04
C THR A 37 -5.23 -13.67 -19.86
N GLY A 38 -4.30 -14.45 -19.31
CA GLY A 38 -2.92 -14.03 -19.07
C GLY A 38 -2.73 -13.20 -17.80
N MET A 39 -3.75 -13.03 -16.97
CA MET A 39 -3.66 -12.34 -15.67
C MET A 39 -2.56 -12.96 -14.80
N PRO A 40 -1.60 -12.16 -14.29
CA PRO A 40 -0.59 -12.66 -13.36
C PRO A 40 -1.20 -13.15 -12.06
N LEU A 41 -0.60 -14.16 -11.44
CA LEU A 41 -0.93 -14.51 -10.06
C LEU A 41 -0.30 -13.47 -9.13
N PRO A 42 -1.05 -12.90 -8.17
CA PRO A 42 -0.51 -11.96 -7.21
C PRO A 42 0.70 -12.53 -6.46
N ALA A 43 1.67 -11.68 -6.11
CA ALA A 43 2.79 -12.07 -5.28
C ALA A 43 2.29 -12.66 -3.96
N GLY A 44 3.01 -13.62 -3.40
CA GLY A 44 2.61 -14.34 -2.19
C GLY A 44 1.52 -15.41 -2.42
N THR A 45 1.00 -15.56 -3.64
CA THR A 45 0.04 -16.62 -4.01
C THR A 45 0.71 -17.76 -4.79
N GLY A 46 -0.05 -18.77 -5.20
CA GLY A 46 0.49 -19.91 -5.97
C GLY A 46 1.14 -20.97 -5.09
N LEU A 47 0.71 -21.07 -3.84
CA LEU A 47 1.17 -22.07 -2.89
C LEU A 47 0.83 -23.48 -3.37
N SER A 48 1.79 -24.40 -3.28
CA SER A 48 1.51 -25.82 -3.42
C SER A 48 0.55 -26.28 -2.29
N ARG A 49 -0.13 -27.43 -2.49
CA ARG A 49 -0.97 -28.03 -1.42
C ARG A 49 -0.20 -28.18 -0.11
N ARG A 50 1.10 -28.38 -0.18
CA ARG A 50 2.00 -28.52 0.96
C ARG A 50 2.23 -27.21 1.69
N SER A 51 2.56 -26.14 0.97
CA SER A 51 2.69 -24.81 1.56
C SER A 51 1.36 -24.22 2.05
N PHE A 52 0.24 -24.78 1.60
CA PHE A 52 -1.10 -24.45 2.08
C PHE A 52 -1.39 -24.99 3.49
N ILE A 53 -1.11 -26.26 3.74
CA ILE A 53 -1.33 -26.84 5.06
C ILE A 53 -0.50 -26.11 6.13
N ALA A 54 0.70 -25.67 5.76
CA ALA A 54 1.55 -24.84 6.60
C ALA A 54 0.98 -23.41 6.87
N ARG A 55 0.03 -22.94 6.04
CA ARG A 55 -0.55 -21.59 6.13
C ARG A 55 -2.05 -21.58 6.48
N ALA A 56 -2.72 -22.73 6.60
CA ALA A 56 -4.20 -22.84 6.64
C ALA A 56 -4.79 -23.22 7.99
N SER A 57 -4.09 -23.06 9.07
CA SER A 57 -4.60 -23.44 10.41
C SER A 57 -5.34 -22.28 11.12
N GLY A 58 -6.50 -21.85 10.55
CA GLY A 58 -7.44 -20.99 11.27
C GLY A 58 -7.10 -19.50 11.33
N PRO A 59 -7.75 -18.69 12.19
CA PRO A 59 -7.58 -17.23 12.30
C PRO A 59 -6.18 -16.77 12.71
N ALA A 60 -5.26 -17.67 12.98
CA ALA A 60 -3.84 -17.43 13.23
C ALA A 60 -3.01 -17.05 11.99
N LEU A 61 -3.62 -16.88 10.82
CA LEU A 61 -2.94 -16.54 9.55
C LEU A 61 -2.57 -15.05 9.43
N ALA A 62 -2.35 -14.35 10.54
CA ALA A 62 -1.80 -13.00 10.50
C ALA A 62 -0.30 -12.97 10.18
N VAL A 63 0.40 -14.11 10.22
CA VAL A 63 1.86 -14.16 10.00
C VAL A 63 2.22 -15.06 8.83
N PHE A 64 3.08 -14.57 7.96
CA PHE A 64 3.52 -15.20 6.73
C PHE A 64 5.06 -15.29 6.69
N GLY A 65 5.60 -16.39 6.20
CA GLY A 65 7.03 -16.52 5.88
C GLY A 65 7.98 -16.95 7.00
N GLY A 66 7.52 -17.22 8.23
CA GLY A 66 8.41 -17.49 9.36
C GLY A 66 9.00 -18.91 9.43
N SER A 67 10.24 -19.02 9.90
CA SER A 67 10.89 -20.24 10.37
C SER A 67 11.01 -20.25 11.91
N ALA A 68 11.24 -21.43 12.54
CA ALA A 68 11.19 -21.61 13.99
C ALA A 68 12.11 -20.65 14.79
N LEU A 69 11.60 -20.08 15.89
CA LEU A 69 12.23 -19.03 16.71
C LEU A 69 12.61 -19.48 18.10
N SER A 70 13.58 -18.76 18.72
CA SER A 70 13.81 -18.75 20.15
C SER A 70 13.17 -17.52 20.81
N PRO A 71 12.54 -17.64 22.00
CA PRO A 71 11.86 -16.52 22.66
C PRO A 71 12.73 -15.30 22.99
N ASN A 72 14.03 -15.47 23.19
CA ASN A 72 14.97 -14.40 23.56
C ASN A 72 15.48 -13.60 22.34
N ALA A 73 15.22 -14.05 21.13
CA ALA A 73 15.71 -13.38 19.92
C ALA A 73 14.94 -12.08 19.63
N LEU A 74 13.66 -12.00 20.04
CA LEU A 74 12.83 -10.84 19.77
C LEU A 74 13.25 -9.59 20.56
N GLU A 75 13.44 -9.71 21.87
CA GLU A 75 13.87 -8.55 22.68
C GLU A 75 15.25 -8.05 22.23
N ALA A 76 16.14 -8.98 21.87
CA ALA A 76 17.43 -8.67 21.29
C ALA A 76 17.31 -8.02 19.91
N GLY A 77 16.37 -8.47 19.07
CA GLY A 77 16.07 -7.92 17.75
C GLY A 77 15.51 -6.49 17.82
N ILE A 78 14.56 -6.24 18.72
CA ILE A 78 13.99 -4.90 18.97
C ILE A 78 15.09 -3.95 19.46
N ALA A 79 15.90 -4.37 20.44
CA ALA A 79 17.00 -3.57 20.97
C ALA A 79 18.08 -3.31 19.90
N ALA A 80 18.39 -4.28 19.05
CA ALA A 80 19.35 -4.14 17.96
C ALA A 80 18.83 -3.21 16.85
N ALA A 81 17.55 -3.28 16.49
CA ALA A 81 16.92 -2.38 15.52
C ALA A 81 16.91 -0.93 16.01
N GLN A 82 16.61 -0.71 17.29
CA GLN A 82 16.67 0.60 17.92
C GLN A 82 18.11 1.14 18.03
N ALA A 83 19.08 0.27 18.33
CA ALA A 83 20.49 0.64 18.43
C ALA A 83 21.15 0.93 17.07
N ALA A 84 20.65 0.34 15.99
CA ALA A 84 21.20 0.54 14.64
C ALA A 84 20.74 1.85 13.97
N GLY A 85 19.88 2.65 14.61
CA GLY A 85 19.28 3.85 14.00
C GLY A 85 18.34 3.54 12.84
N GLU A 86 17.86 2.30 12.75
CA GLU A 86 16.96 1.81 11.71
C GLU A 86 15.46 2.10 12.02
N ASP A 87 15.21 3.26 12.62
CA ASP A 87 13.89 3.67 13.08
C ASP A 87 12.94 4.15 11.96
N ARG A 88 13.38 4.11 10.72
CA ARG A 88 12.61 4.61 9.58
C ARG A 88 11.50 3.67 9.17
N VAL A 89 10.31 4.23 8.96
CA VAL A 89 9.11 3.52 8.51
C VAL A 89 8.70 4.04 7.14
N LEU A 90 8.54 3.14 6.17
CA LEU A 90 7.95 3.43 4.87
C LEU A 90 6.51 2.93 4.83
N VAL A 91 5.57 3.83 4.58
CA VAL A 91 4.14 3.50 4.45
C VAL A 91 3.75 3.57 2.98
N SER A 92 3.31 2.47 2.40
CA SER A 92 2.86 2.35 1.01
C SER A 92 1.34 2.29 0.97
N ILE A 93 0.71 3.31 0.39
CA ILE A 93 -0.75 3.45 0.29
C ILE A 93 -1.18 3.30 -1.15
N PHE A 94 -2.01 2.32 -1.42
CA PHE A 94 -2.52 2.01 -2.76
C PHE A 94 -3.92 2.61 -2.99
N CYS A 95 -4.05 3.44 -4.01
CA CYS A 95 -5.32 3.96 -4.51
C CYS A 95 -5.82 3.06 -5.65
N SER A 96 -6.63 2.07 -5.32
CA SER A 96 -7.09 1.03 -6.25
C SER A 96 -8.02 1.59 -7.33
N GLY A 97 -7.72 1.32 -8.60
CA GLY A 97 -8.62 1.63 -9.71
C GLY A 97 -8.12 2.66 -10.71
N GLY A 98 -6.91 3.16 -10.59
CA GLY A 98 -6.37 4.18 -11.49
C GLY A 98 -6.69 5.61 -11.03
N LEU A 99 -5.80 6.16 -10.21
CA LEU A 99 -5.94 7.54 -9.70
C LEU A 99 -5.92 8.55 -10.85
N ASP A 100 -7.01 9.28 -11.04
CA ASP A 100 -7.10 10.30 -12.09
C ASP A 100 -6.29 11.55 -11.74
N SER A 101 -5.06 11.62 -12.26
CA SER A 101 -4.17 12.74 -12.06
C SER A 101 -4.74 14.06 -12.58
N LEU A 102 -5.49 14.04 -13.69
CA LEU A 102 -6.05 15.26 -14.30
C LEU A 102 -7.31 15.76 -13.60
N SER A 103 -7.93 14.97 -12.73
CA SER A 103 -8.95 15.45 -11.78
C SER A 103 -8.32 15.96 -10.50
N LEU A 104 -7.25 15.31 -10.01
CA LEU A 104 -6.58 15.72 -8.77
C LEU A 104 -5.73 16.97 -8.94
N LEU A 105 -4.97 17.04 -10.04
CA LEU A 105 -4.16 18.17 -10.48
C LEU A 105 -4.62 18.59 -11.88
N ALA A 106 -5.71 19.33 -11.93
CA ALA A 106 -6.37 19.70 -13.18
C ALA A 106 -5.53 20.69 -13.99
N PRO A 107 -5.21 20.40 -15.26
CA PRO A 107 -4.38 21.28 -16.09
C PRO A 107 -5.22 22.40 -16.73
N VAL A 108 -5.81 23.23 -15.91
CA VAL A 108 -6.72 24.32 -16.33
C VAL A 108 -6.05 25.35 -17.22
N GLY A 109 -4.72 25.44 -17.21
CA GLY A 109 -3.94 26.29 -18.11
C GLY A 109 -3.66 25.67 -19.48
N ASP A 110 -4.02 24.40 -19.73
CA ASP A 110 -3.93 23.79 -21.06
C ASP A 110 -5.25 23.95 -21.82
N ALA A 111 -5.23 24.62 -22.95
CA ALA A 111 -6.43 24.90 -23.76
C ALA A 111 -7.19 23.64 -24.25
N ARG A 112 -6.55 22.46 -24.23
CA ARG A 112 -7.16 21.17 -24.60
C ARG A 112 -7.98 20.57 -23.47
N TYR A 113 -7.68 20.94 -22.24
CA TYR A 113 -8.29 20.34 -21.03
C TYR A 113 -9.82 20.38 -21.04
N PRO A 114 -10.48 21.54 -21.28
CA PRO A 114 -11.93 21.61 -21.29
C PRO A 114 -12.55 20.74 -22.39
N THR A 115 -11.91 20.66 -23.57
CA THR A 115 -12.41 19.82 -24.68
C THR A 115 -12.28 18.34 -24.37
N LEU A 116 -11.17 17.92 -23.77
CA LEU A 116 -10.94 16.51 -23.40
C LEU A 116 -11.82 16.05 -22.24
N ARG A 117 -12.02 16.91 -21.25
CA ARG A 117 -12.75 16.56 -20.02
C ARG A 117 -14.23 16.89 -20.04
N GLY A 118 -14.69 17.76 -20.93
CA GLY A 118 -16.10 18.13 -21.01
C GLY A 118 -16.67 18.57 -19.65
N SER A 119 -17.71 17.90 -19.18
CA SER A 119 -18.35 18.18 -17.88
C SER A 119 -17.48 17.83 -16.65
N LEU A 120 -16.42 17.07 -16.82
CA LEU A 120 -15.46 16.76 -15.75
C LEU A 120 -14.37 17.82 -15.59
N ALA A 121 -14.31 18.81 -16.51
CA ALA A 121 -13.30 19.87 -16.42
C ALA A 121 -13.57 20.79 -15.23
N LEU A 122 -12.53 20.98 -14.40
CA LEU A 122 -12.58 21.98 -13.35
C LEU A 122 -12.34 23.38 -13.92
N ALA A 123 -13.03 24.39 -13.35
CA ALA A 123 -12.76 25.79 -13.67
C ALA A 123 -11.43 26.23 -13.03
N ALA A 124 -10.77 27.21 -13.62
CA ALA A 124 -9.60 27.84 -13.00
C ALA A 124 -10.00 28.54 -11.68
N ASP A 125 -9.21 28.33 -10.64
CA ASP A 125 -9.35 28.97 -9.34
C ASP A 125 -7.96 29.31 -8.79
N PRO A 126 -7.64 30.61 -8.63
CA PRO A 126 -6.34 31.03 -8.13
C PRO A 126 -5.99 30.49 -6.74
N ALA A 127 -7.00 30.22 -5.88
CA ALA A 127 -6.79 29.68 -4.53
C ALA A 127 -6.28 28.24 -4.53
N PHE A 128 -6.44 27.53 -5.65
CA PHE A 128 -6.02 26.14 -5.82
C PHE A 128 -4.90 25.96 -6.84
N THR A 129 -4.33 27.07 -7.38
CA THR A 129 -3.23 26.99 -8.32
C THR A 129 -2.04 26.24 -7.72
N PHE A 130 -1.47 25.32 -8.50
CA PHE A 130 -0.26 24.60 -8.11
C PHE A 130 0.96 25.53 -8.28
N SER A 131 1.72 25.72 -7.22
CA SER A 131 2.74 26.80 -7.15
C SER A 131 3.90 26.63 -8.13
N GLU A 132 4.29 25.39 -8.42
CA GLU A 132 5.47 25.07 -9.24
C GLU A 132 5.15 24.88 -10.72
N ASP A 133 3.88 24.69 -11.07
CA ASP A 133 3.38 24.68 -12.44
C ASP A 133 2.00 25.31 -12.49
N THR A 134 1.93 26.59 -12.85
CA THR A 134 0.69 27.38 -12.87
C THR A 134 -0.34 26.91 -13.91
N ARG A 135 0.02 25.95 -14.76
CA ARG A 135 -0.95 25.27 -15.64
C ARG A 135 -1.89 24.35 -14.86
N LEU A 136 -1.45 23.91 -13.66
CA LEU A 136 -2.14 22.95 -12.82
C LEU A 136 -2.89 23.64 -11.68
N ARG A 137 -3.99 23.04 -11.28
CA ARG A 137 -4.66 23.37 -10.02
C ARG A 137 -5.02 22.10 -9.26
N TRP A 138 -5.03 22.20 -7.93
CA TRP A 138 -5.56 21.14 -7.06
C TRP A 138 -7.06 20.99 -7.22
N HIS A 139 -7.59 19.78 -7.04
CA HIS A 139 -9.00 19.55 -6.80
C HIS A 139 -9.42 20.18 -5.47
N ASP A 140 -10.62 20.78 -5.39
CA ASP A 140 -11.09 21.48 -4.20
C ASP A 140 -11.06 20.59 -2.95
N SER A 141 -11.49 19.33 -3.07
CA SER A 141 -11.46 18.36 -1.98
C SER A 141 -10.06 17.93 -1.55
N ALA A 142 -9.03 18.21 -2.35
CA ALA A 142 -7.64 17.92 -2.02
C ALA A 142 -6.93 19.11 -1.31
N ALA A 143 -7.67 20.09 -0.82
CA ALA A 143 -7.10 21.24 -0.08
C ALA A 143 -6.11 20.83 1.03
N PRO A 144 -6.33 19.79 1.85
CA PRO A 144 -5.35 19.38 2.86
C PRO A 144 -4.02 18.88 2.24
N LEU A 145 -4.03 18.26 1.05
CA LEU A 145 -2.79 17.88 0.35
C LEU A 145 -2.07 19.11 -0.20
N ARG A 146 -2.80 20.09 -0.74
CA ARG A 146 -2.25 21.39 -1.14
C ARG A 146 -1.52 22.05 0.02
N ASP A 147 -2.13 22.06 1.19
CA ASP A 147 -1.59 22.71 2.39
C ASP A 147 -0.34 21.97 2.90
N LEU A 148 -0.31 20.62 2.85
CA LEU A 148 0.89 19.83 3.12
C LEU A 148 2.01 20.12 2.11
N HIS A 149 1.67 20.28 0.83
CA HIS A 149 2.63 20.64 -0.21
C HIS A 149 3.19 22.06 0.03
N ALA A 150 2.35 23.02 0.32
CA ALA A 150 2.77 24.38 0.65
C ALA A 150 3.66 24.44 1.90
N ALA A 151 3.43 23.53 2.87
CA ALA A 151 4.27 23.37 4.05
C ALA A 151 5.58 22.60 3.76
N GLY A 152 5.82 22.17 2.51
CA GLY A 152 6.99 21.39 2.13
C GLY A 152 7.00 19.96 2.66
N LYS A 153 5.85 19.40 3.02
CA LYS A 153 5.69 18.04 3.58
C LYS A 153 5.13 17.03 2.58
N LEU A 154 4.81 17.46 1.37
CA LEU A 154 4.28 16.62 0.30
C LEU A 154 5.01 16.89 -1.01
N SER A 155 5.69 15.89 -1.55
CA SER A 155 6.16 15.90 -2.93
C SER A 155 5.11 15.33 -3.86
N VAL A 156 4.94 15.93 -5.01
CA VAL A 156 3.96 15.53 -6.03
C VAL A 156 4.68 15.05 -7.27
N ILE A 157 4.33 13.86 -7.75
CA ILE A 157 4.81 13.31 -9.02
C ILE A 157 3.62 13.31 -9.99
N PRO A 158 3.51 14.28 -10.90
CA PRO A 158 2.27 14.51 -11.64
C PRO A 158 2.01 13.49 -12.75
N ALA A 159 3.03 12.77 -13.18
CA ALA A 159 2.94 11.80 -14.27
C ALA A 159 3.92 10.64 -14.08
N VAL A 160 3.56 9.71 -13.19
CA VAL A 160 4.31 8.48 -12.92
C VAL A 160 3.68 7.30 -13.70
N GLY A 161 4.51 6.39 -14.17
CA GLY A 161 4.06 5.20 -14.91
C GLY A 161 5.23 4.36 -15.40
N TYR A 162 5.07 3.71 -16.53
CA TYR A 162 6.11 2.94 -17.21
C TYR A 162 5.83 2.86 -18.72
N ALA A 163 6.85 2.56 -19.51
CA ALA A 163 6.72 2.44 -20.96
C ALA A 163 5.80 1.25 -21.31
N ASP A 164 4.98 1.41 -22.37
CA ASP A 164 4.01 0.42 -22.82
C ASP A 164 3.06 -0.05 -21.69
N ALA A 165 2.50 0.93 -20.97
CA ALA A 165 1.67 0.70 -19.80
C ALA A 165 0.52 -0.26 -20.09
N ASN A 166 0.41 -1.32 -19.29
CA ASN A 166 -0.69 -2.26 -19.33
C ASN A 166 -1.89 -1.66 -18.60
N GLN A 167 -3.04 -1.61 -19.25
CA GLN A 167 -4.28 -1.01 -18.72
C GLN A 167 -5.18 -2.03 -18.01
N SER A 168 -4.72 -3.27 -17.78
CA SER A 168 -5.39 -4.22 -16.89
C SER A 168 -5.02 -3.92 -15.45
N HIS A 169 -6.02 -3.75 -14.58
CA HIS A 169 -5.82 -3.62 -13.13
C HIS A 169 -4.96 -4.74 -12.57
N PHE A 170 -5.17 -5.98 -13.03
CA PHE A 170 -4.45 -7.15 -12.51
C PHE A 170 -2.98 -7.12 -12.88
N THR A 171 -2.67 -6.86 -14.14
CA THR A 171 -1.30 -6.89 -14.64
C THR A 171 -0.52 -5.68 -14.18
N SER A 172 -1.09 -4.48 -14.31
CA SER A 172 -0.39 -3.26 -13.93
C SER A 172 -0.17 -3.19 -12.43
N ARG A 173 -1.19 -3.46 -11.60
CA ARG A 173 -1.04 -3.55 -10.14
C ARG A 173 0.05 -4.55 -9.76
N HIS A 174 0.07 -5.74 -10.38
CA HIS A 174 1.10 -6.74 -10.12
C HIS A 174 2.51 -6.19 -10.37
N TYR A 175 2.73 -5.46 -11.48
CA TYR A 175 4.03 -4.88 -11.79
C TYR A 175 4.49 -3.88 -10.71
N TRP A 176 3.60 -3.04 -10.25
CA TRP A 176 3.89 -2.12 -9.14
C TRP A 176 4.16 -2.86 -7.84
N GLU A 177 3.36 -3.86 -7.50
CA GLU A 177 3.52 -4.67 -6.29
C GLU A 177 4.85 -5.43 -6.26
N VAL A 178 5.28 -5.94 -7.41
CA VAL A 178 6.59 -6.63 -7.49
C VAL A 178 7.76 -5.70 -7.84
N GLY A 179 7.54 -4.42 -8.11
CA GLY A 179 8.60 -3.48 -8.49
C GLY A 179 9.34 -3.89 -9.76
N ALA A 180 8.64 -4.55 -10.70
CA ALA A 180 9.21 -5.13 -11.90
C ALA A 180 8.14 -5.34 -12.97
N LEU A 181 8.50 -5.20 -14.25
CA LEU A 181 7.63 -5.55 -15.38
C LEU A 181 7.75 -7.06 -15.65
N ASP A 182 7.48 -7.88 -14.64
CA ASP A 182 7.61 -9.34 -14.68
C ASP A 182 6.30 -10.00 -14.22
N PRO A 183 5.52 -10.60 -15.16
CA PRO A 183 4.27 -11.27 -14.82
C PRO A 183 4.49 -12.56 -13.99
N ALA A 184 5.71 -13.08 -13.94
CA ALA A 184 6.07 -14.27 -13.17
C ALA A 184 6.56 -13.97 -11.75
N GLY A 185 6.75 -12.70 -11.38
CA GLY A 185 7.19 -12.27 -10.05
C GLY A 185 6.32 -12.85 -8.94
N ARG A 186 6.91 -13.35 -7.85
CA ARG A 186 6.18 -13.94 -6.72
C ARG A 186 6.52 -13.30 -5.39
N VAL A 187 7.50 -12.44 -5.37
CA VAL A 187 7.98 -11.71 -4.19
C VAL A 187 7.77 -10.22 -4.41
N GLY A 188 7.14 -9.55 -3.47
CA GLY A 188 6.90 -8.11 -3.53
C GLY A 188 8.21 -7.32 -3.44
N TRP A 189 8.23 -6.07 -3.92
CA TRP A 189 9.45 -5.27 -3.83
C TRP A 189 9.82 -4.92 -2.38
N LEU A 190 8.84 -4.63 -1.52
CA LEU A 190 9.04 -4.49 -0.08
C LEU A 190 9.40 -5.83 0.58
N GLY A 191 8.84 -6.92 0.08
CA GLY A 191 9.20 -8.27 0.51
C GLY A 191 10.65 -8.59 0.21
N ARG A 192 11.19 -8.24 -0.98
CA ARG A 192 12.61 -8.42 -1.30
C ARG A 192 13.52 -7.54 -0.44
N TYR A 193 13.06 -6.32 -0.09
CA TYR A 193 13.77 -5.51 0.88
C TYR A 193 13.88 -6.23 2.23
N LEU A 194 12.76 -6.75 2.74
CA LEU A 194 12.73 -7.47 4.00
C LEU A 194 13.55 -8.77 3.97
N ASP A 195 13.46 -9.56 2.90
CA ASP A 195 14.25 -10.80 2.75
C ASP A 195 15.78 -10.56 2.84
N ARG A 196 16.24 -9.32 2.58
CA ARG A 196 17.67 -8.95 2.64
C ARG A 196 18.08 -8.22 3.90
N HIS A 197 17.17 -7.44 4.47
CA HIS A 197 17.46 -6.49 5.53
C HIS A 197 16.56 -6.67 6.76
N GLY A 198 15.60 -7.57 6.71
CA GLY A 198 14.69 -7.84 7.80
C GLY A 198 15.22 -8.86 8.80
N ALA A 199 14.60 -8.91 9.96
CA ALA A 199 14.87 -9.89 11.01
C ALA A 199 14.02 -11.14 10.82
N ALA A 200 14.58 -12.32 11.11
CA ALA A 200 13.88 -13.60 10.95
C ALA A 200 12.79 -13.83 12.01
N ASP A 201 12.75 -13.00 13.03
CA ASP A 201 11.92 -13.15 14.24
C ASP A 201 10.97 -11.97 14.48
N ASN A 202 10.88 -10.99 13.56
CA ASN A 202 10.01 -9.85 13.71
C ASN A 202 8.88 -9.84 12.65
N PRO A 203 7.67 -10.35 12.94
CA PRO A 203 6.57 -10.33 11.99
C PRO A 203 6.01 -8.92 11.73
N LEU A 204 6.17 -7.95 12.66
CA LEU A 204 5.69 -6.59 12.49
C LEU A 204 6.54 -5.73 11.56
N GLN A 205 7.77 -6.17 11.24
CA GLN A 205 8.64 -5.41 10.34
C GLN A 205 8.02 -5.15 8.96
N GLY A 206 7.18 -6.07 8.48
CA GLY A 206 6.36 -5.93 7.28
C GLY A 206 4.89 -6.09 7.66
N LEU A 207 4.15 -4.99 7.68
CA LEU A 207 2.76 -4.97 8.15
C LEU A 207 1.80 -4.60 7.03
N SER A 208 0.89 -5.51 6.70
CA SER A 208 -0.30 -5.18 5.92
C SER A 208 -1.41 -4.76 6.88
N LEU A 209 -1.82 -3.50 6.85
CA LEU A 209 -2.98 -3.01 7.60
C LEU A 209 -4.27 -3.34 6.84
N ASP A 210 -4.48 -4.61 6.61
CA ASP A 210 -5.65 -5.16 5.93
C ASP A 210 -5.91 -6.59 6.39
N TYR A 211 -7.05 -7.17 5.98
CA TYR A 211 -7.41 -8.58 6.27
C TYR A 211 -6.52 -9.59 5.54
N THR A 212 -5.80 -9.15 4.52
CA THR A 212 -4.92 -10.01 3.71
C THR A 212 -3.54 -9.38 3.56
N LEU A 213 -2.55 -10.23 3.28
CA LEU A 213 -1.23 -9.74 2.98
C LEU A 213 -1.22 -8.96 1.67
N ALA A 214 -0.79 -7.69 1.72
CA ALA A 214 -0.52 -6.91 0.52
C ALA A 214 0.60 -7.58 -0.30
N PRO A 215 0.40 -7.85 -1.62
CA PRO A 215 1.39 -8.55 -2.43
C PRO A 215 2.76 -7.86 -2.49
N SER A 216 2.82 -6.55 -2.30
CA SER A 216 4.08 -5.80 -2.21
C SER A 216 4.95 -6.22 -1.02
N LEU A 217 4.34 -6.76 0.04
CA LEU A 217 5.01 -7.28 1.24
C LEU A 217 5.31 -8.79 1.17
N ALA A 218 4.92 -9.47 0.11
CA ALA A 218 5.17 -10.91 -0.01
C ALA A 218 6.68 -11.19 0.00
N THR A 219 7.13 -12.00 0.95
CA THR A 219 8.52 -12.41 1.18
C THR A 219 8.77 -13.85 0.72
N SER A 220 10.02 -14.24 0.57
CA SER A 220 10.42 -15.64 0.37
C SER A 220 10.67 -16.39 1.68
N GLY A 221 11.08 -15.73 2.74
CA GLY A 221 11.47 -16.43 3.97
C GLY A 221 11.32 -15.63 5.26
N VAL A 222 11.31 -14.31 5.20
CA VAL A 222 11.20 -13.46 6.39
C VAL A 222 9.73 -13.31 6.81
N PRO A 223 9.39 -13.30 8.12
CA PRO A 223 8.01 -13.15 8.56
C PRO A 223 7.46 -11.75 8.32
N VAL A 224 6.20 -11.69 7.92
CA VAL A 224 5.41 -10.47 7.77
C VAL A 224 4.00 -10.70 8.31
N ALA A 225 3.32 -9.65 8.73
CA ALA A 225 1.98 -9.73 9.31
C ALA A 225 0.91 -9.07 8.44
N ALA A 226 -0.32 -9.58 8.51
CA ALA A 226 -1.51 -8.90 8.04
C ALA A 226 -2.47 -8.74 9.22
N VAL A 227 -2.74 -7.50 9.61
CA VAL A 227 -3.59 -7.15 10.76
C VAL A 227 -4.44 -5.95 10.37
N SER A 228 -5.72 -6.17 10.19
CA SER A 228 -6.64 -5.10 9.75
C SER A 228 -6.95 -4.08 10.86
N GLU A 229 -6.97 -4.54 12.10
CA GLU A 229 -7.36 -3.78 13.29
C GLU A 229 -6.42 -4.15 14.44
N PRO A 230 -5.23 -3.49 14.54
CA PRO A 230 -4.25 -3.78 15.58
C PRO A 230 -4.81 -3.66 17.01
N GLU A 231 -5.73 -2.72 17.21
CA GLU A 231 -6.39 -2.44 18.49
C GLU A 231 -7.33 -3.53 18.97
N SER A 232 -7.78 -4.39 18.08
CA SER A 232 -8.69 -5.50 18.40
C SER A 232 -8.08 -6.86 18.05
N TYR A 233 -6.77 -6.87 17.70
CA TYR A 233 -6.12 -8.12 17.33
C TYR A 233 -6.09 -9.11 18.50
N ASP A 234 -6.73 -10.25 18.31
CA ASP A 234 -6.65 -11.39 19.24
C ASP A 234 -6.72 -12.70 18.47
N LEU A 235 -6.29 -13.76 19.10
CA LEU A 235 -6.51 -15.12 18.63
C LEU A 235 -7.91 -15.55 19.01
N TRP A 236 -8.58 -16.29 18.15
CA TRP A 236 -9.90 -16.82 18.42
C TRP A 236 -9.88 -18.36 18.37
N ALA A 237 -10.43 -18.99 19.40
CA ALA A 237 -10.56 -20.44 19.46
C ALA A 237 -12.05 -20.82 19.46
N ARG A 238 -12.47 -21.62 18.48
CA ARG A 238 -13.85 -22.11 18.39
C ARG A 238 -14.17 -22.97 19.61
N ASP A 239 -15.35 -22.78 20.14
CA ASP A 239 -15.89 -23.58 21.26
C ASP A 239 -15.10 -23.47 22.58
N VAL A 240 -14.28 -22.44 22.75
CA VAL A 240 -13.58 -22.11 24.00
C VAL A 240 -14.24 -20.89 24.63
N TRP A 241 -15.01 -21.11 25.69
CA TRP A 241 -15.91 -20.10 26.29
C TRP A 241 -15.40 -19.48 27.58
N SER A 242 -14.32 -20.00 28.17
CA SER A 242 -13.75 -19.43 29.39
C SER A 242 -12.37 -18.86 29.15
N SER A 243 -12.08 -17.69 29.74
CA SER A 243 -10.76 -17.03 29.61
C SER A 243 -9.59 -17.94 30.02
N PRO A 244 -9.64 -18.70 31.15
CA PRO A 244 -8.55 -19.61 31.53
C PRO A 244 -8.29 -20.73 30.50
N MET A 245 -9.34 -21.26 29.87
CA MET A 245 -9.18 -22.28 28.82
C MET A 245 -8.62 -21.66 27.54
N PHE A 246 -9.02 -20.45 27.21
CA PHE A 246 -8.53 -19.72 26.06
C PHE A 246 -7.05 -19.40 26.24
N ASP A 247 -6.65 -18.84 27.37
CA ASP A 247 -5.27 -18.50 27.68
C ASP A 247 -4.36 -19.75 27.65
N ALA A 248 -4.79 -20.84 28.22
CA ALA A 248 -4.07 -22.11 28.15
C ALA A 248 -3.96 -22.66 26.72
N ALA A 249 -5.00 -22.47 25.89
CA ALA A 249 -4.97 -22.88 24.50
C ALA A 249 -3.99 -22.01 23.68
N VAL A 250 -3.98 -20.70 23.89
CA VAL A 250 -3.05 -19.73 23.25
C VAL A 250 -1.62 -20.02 23.67
N GLU A 251 -1.34 -20.24 24.96
CA GLU A 251 -0.01 -20.61 25.47
C GLU A 251 0.49 -21.91 24.84
N ARG A 252 -0.36 -22.93 24.81
CA ARG A 252 -0.02 -24.21 24.17
C ARG A 252 0.18 -24.10 22.67
N TRP A 253 -0.60 -23.25 22.00
CA TRP A 253 -0.44 -22.95 20.59
C TRP A 253 0.89 -22.24 20.32
N GLY A 254 1.18 -21.17 21.06
CA GLY A 254 2.42 -20.42 20.95
C GLY A 254 3.66 -21.28 21.25
N GLY A 255 3.56 -22.15 22.26
CA GLY A 255 4.60 -23.08 22.61
C GLY A 255 5.00 -24.07 21.49
N GLN A 256 4.15 -24.27 20.49
CA GLN A 256 4.52 -25.07 19.31
C GLN A 256 5.69 -24.43 18.52
N GLY A 257 5.84 -23.11 18.57
CA GLY A 257 6.92 -22.39 17.89
C GLY A 257 8.32 -22.84 18.32
N SER A 258 8.48 -23.29 19.55
CA SER A 258 9.76 -23.78 20.11
C SER A 258 10.00 -25.28 19.91
N VAL A 259 9.04 -26.04 19.38
CA VAL A 259 9.17 -27.49 19.21
C VAL A 259 9.88 -27.81 17.89
N ALA A 260 11.08 -28.34 17.98
CA ALA A 260 11.87 -28.75 16.83
C ALA A 260 11.20 -29.89 16.04
N THR A 261 11.35 -29.85 14.73
CA THR A 261 10.93 -30.91 13.81
C THR A 261 11.83 -30.93 12.58
N ALA A 262 12.05 -32.10 12.01
CA ALA A 262 12.77 -32.26 10.75
C ALA A 262 11.86 -32.00 9.53
N ASP A 263 10.56 -31.95 9.71
CA ASP A 263 9.59 -31.64 8.66
C ASP A 263 9.50 -30.13 8.48
N ALA A 264 9.93 -29.61 7.34
CA ALA A 264 9.99 -28.18 7.03
C ALA A 264 8.59 -27.50 7.02
N GLU A 265 7.55 -28.24 6.64
CA GLU A 265 6.19 -27.72 6.58
C GLU A 265 5.61 -27.58 8.00
N LEU A 266 5.86 -28.59 8.84
CA LEU A 266 5.48 -28.55 10.24
C LEU A 266 6.27 -27.49 11.01
N ALA A 267 7.57 -27.29 10.70
CA ALA A 267 8.40 -26.21 11.24
C ALA A 267 7.80 -24.83 10.91
N SER A 268 7.41 -24.63 9.66
CA SER A 268 6.76 -23.38 9.24
C SER A 268 5.43 -23.13 9.95
N ALA A 269 4.57 -24.16 10.08
CA ALA A 269 3.30 -24.04 10.78
C ALA A 269 3.49 -23.73 12.28
N ARG A 270 4.47 -24.38 12.91
CA ARG A 270 4.82 -24.11 14.31
C ARG A 270 5.41 -22.73 14.50
N GLY A 271 6.29 -22.30 13.61
CA GLY A 271 6.81 -20.93 13.60
C GLY A 271 5.71 -19.89 13.50
N ALA A 272 4.74 -20.07 12.61
CA ALA A 272 3.59 -19.19 12.49
C ALA A 272 2.74 -19.14 13.78
N ALA A 273 2.58 -20.26 14.48
CA ALA A 273 1.88 -20.32 15.75
C ALA A 273 2.59 -19.47 16.83
N GLY A 274 3.90 -19.64 16.98
CA GLY A 274 4.71 -18.85 17.90
C GLY A 274 4.65 -17.35 17.61
N MET A 275 4.80 -16.97 16.34
CA MET A 275 4.76 -15.57 15.90
C MET A 275 3.36 -14.94 16.06
N SER A 276 2.29 -15.69 15.85
CA SER A 276 0.92 -15.19 16.08
C SER A 276 0.67 -14.86 17.55
N THR A 277 1.19 -15.69 18.46
CA THR A 277 1.11 -15.45 19.92
C THR A 277 1.98 -14.26 20.33
N MET A 278 3.17 -14.12 19.74
CA MET A 278 4.06 -12.99 19.93
C MET A 278 3.39 -11.68 19.46
N LEU A 279 2.78 -11.70 18.28
CA LEU A 279 2.05 -10.57 17.72
C LEU A 279 0.92 -10.14 18.66
N ARG A 280 0.15 -11.09 19.22
CA ARG A 280 -0.87 -10.83 20.24
C ARG A 280 -0.28 -10.11 21.45
N THR A 281 0.86 -10.56 21.93
CA THR A 281 1.54 -9.95 23.09
C THR A 281 2.03 -8.53 22.78
N GLN A 282 2.62 -8.31 21.60
CA GLN A 282 3.07 -6.98 21.17
C GLN A 282 1.92 -5.99 21.01
N LEU A 283 0.78 -6.44 20.48
CA LEU A 283 -0.40 -5.61 20.26
C LEU A 283 -1.32 -5.51 21.48
N ALA A 284 -1.09 -6.28 22.55
CA ALA A 284 -1.92 -6.25 23.76
C ALA A 284 -2.03 -4.86 24.39
N GLY A 285 -0.96 -4.05 24.31
CA GLY A 285 -0.95 -2.68 24.80
C GLY A 285 -1.80 -1.70 23.98
N MET A 286 -2.22 -2.10 22.78
CA MET A 286 -3.09 -1.30 21.91
C MET A 286 -4.58 -1.62 22.14
N GLN A 287 -4.89 -2.72 22.82
CA GLN A 287 -6.25 -3.10 23.09
C GLN A 287 -6.91 -2.07 24.01
N ASP A 288 -7.82 -1.29 23.44
CA ASP A 288 -8.65 -0.37 24.21
C ASP A 288 -9.99 -1.04 24.54
N HIS A 289 -10.11 -1.54 25.77
CA HIS A 289 -11.33 -2.13 26.27
C HIS A 289 -12.44 -1.10 26.51
N THR A 290 -12.15 0.21 26.40
CA THR A 290 -13.10 1.30 26.59
C THR A 290 -13.71 1.82 25.29
N GLY A 291 -13.19 1.40 24.13
CA GLY A 291 -13.65 1.83 22.80
C GLY A 291 -13.29 3.26 22.44
N ALA A 292 -12.45 3.91 23.21
CA ALA A 292 -11.99 5.29 22.95
C ALA A 292 -10.58 5.29 22.35
N TRP A 293 -10.50 5.58 21.06
CA TRP A 293 -9.22 5.83 20.38
C TRP A 293 -8.55 7.09 20.95
N GLN A 294 -7.35 6.94 21.45
CA GLN A 294 -6.55 8.07 21.89
C GLN A 294 -5.61 8.52 20.76
N THR A 295 -6.13 9.33 19.86
CA THR A 295 -5.33 10.02 18.85
C THR A 295 -4.91 11.39 19.39
N ALA A 296 -3.70 11.86 19.01
CA ALA A 296 -3.24 13.19 19.39
C ALA A 296 -3.99 14.29 18.62
N VAL A 297 -4.61 13.96 17.50
CA VAL A 297 -5.43 14.84 16.67
C VAL A 297 -6.68 14.12 16.18
N PRO A 298 -7.76 14.84 15.82
CA PRO A 298 -8.96 14.20 15.27
C PRO A 298 -8.71 13.70 13.85
N TYR A 299 -9.16 12.47 13.57
CA TYR A 299 -9.24 11.91 12.23
C TYR A 299 -10.66 12.03 11.66
N PRO A 300 -10.83 11.97 10.33
CA PRO A 300 -12.15 11.94 9.72
C PRO A 300 -13.03 10.84 10.31
N ALA A 301 -14.23 11.23 10.77
CA ALA A 301 -15.21 10.28 11.30
C ALA A 301 -15.95 9.54 10.18
N GLY A 302 -16.48 8.35 10.49
CA GLY A 302 -17.30 7.57 9.56
C GLY A 302 -17.01 6.07 9.65
N SER A 303 -17.66 5.30 8.76
CA SER A 303 -17.51 3.84 8.70
C SER A 303 -16.30 3.37 7.88
N ASN A 304 -15.59 4.26 7.20
CA ASN A 304 -14.40 3.91 6.43
C ASN A 304 -13.24 3.60 7.38
N ALA A 305 -12.59 2.45 7.18
CA ALA A 305 -11.52 1.99 8.05
C ALA A 305 -10.18 2.73 7.82
N PHE A 306 -10.00 3.40 6.69
CA PHE A 306 -8.72 4.00 6.31
C PHE A 306 -8.19 5.04 7.33
N PRO A 307 -8.98 6.05 7.79
CA PRO A 307 -8.52 6.98 8.81
C PRO A 307 -8.12 6.28 10.11
N ARG A 308 -8.90 5.27 10.54
CA ARG A 308 -8.66 4.50 11.75
C ARG A 308 -7.36 3.69 11.67
N ARG A 309 -7.10 3.06 10.51
CA ARG A 309 -5.85 2.33 10.28
C ARG A 309 -4.62 3.21 10.35
N LEU A 310 -4.71 4.44 9.83
CA LEU A 310 -3.63 5.43 9.96
C LEU A 310 -3.42 5.86 11.42
N ALA A 311 -4.50 6.05 12.17
CA ALA A 311 -4.42 6.36 13.60
C ALA A 311 -3.78 5.21 14.40
N SER A 312 -4.17 3.95 14.12
CA SER A 312 -3.53 2.76 14.71
C SER A 312 -2.04 2.72 14.40
N LEU A 313 -1.66 3.03 13.17
CA LEU A 313 -0.26 3.04 12.76
C LEU A 313 0.54 4.11 13.49
N ALA A 314 -0.02 5.32 13.64
CA ALA A 314 0.64 6.40 14.40
C ALA A 314 0.91 5.97 15.85
N GLU A 315 -0.05 5.32 16.48
CA GLU A 315 0.10 4.79 17.84
C GLU A 315 1.12 3.65 17.91
N MET A 316 1.13 2.72 16.94
CA MET A 316 2.12 1.64 16.88
C MET A 316 3.54 2.21 16.81
N ILE A 317 3.75 3.22 15.98
CA ILE A 317 5.06 3.87 15.81
C ILE A 317 5.47 4.62 17.07
N ASP A 318 4.54 5.36 17.69
CA ASP A 318 4.78 6.08 18.95
C ASP A 318 5.17 5.15 20.10
N ARG A 319 4.52 3.99 20.19
CA ARG A 319 4.85 2.94 21.17
C ARG A 319 6.18 2.21 20.88
N GLY A 320 6.84 2.53 19.78
CA GLY A 320 8.12 1.90 19.40
C GLY A 320 7.97 0.45 18.95
N LEU A 321 6.78 0.05 18.44
CA LEU A 321 6.64 -1.28 17.85
C LEU A 321 7.56 -1.40 16.62
N PRO A 322 8.16 -2.58 16.38
CA PRO A 322 9.25 -2.73 15.42
C PRO A 322 8.75 -2.83 13.96
N VAL A 323 7.99 -1.83 13.54
CA VAL A 323 7.44 -1.68 12.18
C VAL A 323 8.46 -1.01 11.28
N ARG A 324 8.68 -1.52 10.07
CA ARG A 324 9.63 -0.95 9.09
C ARG A 324 8.97 -0.58 7.76
N VAL A 325 8.17 -1.48 7.21
CA VAL A 325 7.41 -1.22 5.98
C VAL A 325 5.96 -1.62 6.17
N VAL A 326 5.06 -0.72 5.79
CA VAL A 326 3.61 -0.90 5.93
C VAL A 326 2.96 -0.76 4.58
N ALA A 327 1.98 -1.60 4.29
CA ALA A 327 1.13 -1.47 3.12
C ALA A 327 -0.34 -1.48 3.54
N LEU A 328 -1.13 -0.60 2.93
CA LEU A 328 -2.58 -0.55 3.11
C LEU A 328 -3.26 0.02 1.87
N ASP A 329 -4.52 -0.35 1.66
CA ASP A 329 -5.35 0.23 0.62
C ASP A 329 -5.95 1.54 1.14
N ALA A 330 -5.99 2.57 0.27
CA ALA A 330 -6.67 3.83 0.54
C ALA A 330 -8.20 3.63 0.57
N ASN A 331 -8.89 4.66 1.00
CA ASN A 331 -10.35 4.69 0.98
C ASN A 331 -10.93 4.67 -0.45
N GLY A 332 -12.04 3.99 -0.62
CA GLY A 332 -12.87 4.03 -1.83
C GLY A 332 -12.23 3.36 -3.05
N GLY A 333 -12.92 3.45 -4.17
CA GLY A 333 -12.46 2.97 -5.47
C GLY A 333 -12.22 4.14 -6.41
N TYR A 334 -11.13 4.08 -7.17
CA TYR A 334 -10.76 5.11 -8.15
C TYR A 334 -11.04 4.66 -9.59
N ASP A 335 -11.66 3.50 -9.77
CA ASP A 335 -12.10 2.98 -11.08
C ASP A 335 -13.41 3.64 -11.52
N THR A 336 -13.31 4.89 -11.93
CA THR A 336 -14.44 5.80 -12.16
C THR A 336 -14.79 5.92 -13.64
N HIS A 337 -15.40 4.87 -14.20
CA HIS A 337 -15.93 4.90 -15.57
C HIS A 337 -17.22 5.73 -15.69
N GLU A 338 -17.90 5.97 -14.59
CA GLU A 338 -19.11 6.77 -14.48
C GLU A 338 -19.20 7.48 -13.13
N ASN A 339 -19.99 8.53 -13.05
CA ASN A 339 -20.20 9.33 -11.82
C ASN A 339 -18.89 9.81 -11.16
N GLN A 340 -17.85 10.03 -11.97
CA GLN A 340 -16.48 10.29 -11.52
C GLN A 340 -16.40 11.54 -10.63
N ALA A 341 -17.03 12.63 -10.99
CA ALA A 341 -16.91 13.88 -10.25
C ALA A 341 -17.32 13.72 -8.79
N ALA A 342 -18.49 13.16 -8.51
CA ALA A 342 -18.99 12.96 -7.14
C ALA A 342 -18.16 11.91 -6.36
N THR A 343 -17.77 10.84 -7.05
CA THR A 343 -16.92 9.77 -6.45
C THR A 343 -15.56 10.32 -6.06
N LEU A 344 -14.89 11.03 -6.95
CA LEU A 344 -13.56 11.58 -6.66
C LEU A 344 -13.62 12.73 -5.66
N GLN A 345 -14.68 13.55 -5.67
CA GLN A 345 -14.88 14.56 -4.63
C GLN A 345 -14.86 13.93 -3.22
N THR A 346 -15.57 12.82 -3.05
CA THR A 346 -15.63 12.09 -1.78
C THR A 346 -14.28 11.42 -1.45
N ASN A 347 -13.71 10.71 -2.41
CA ASN A 347 -12.48 9.93 -2.19
C ASN A 347 -11.27 10.84 -1.94
N PHE A 348 -11.10 11.91 -2.73
CA PHE A 348 -10.02 12.88 -2.51
C PHE A 348 -10.17 13.60 -1.18
N GLY A 349 -11.39 13.97 -0.79
CA GLY A 349 -11.65 14.62 0.48
C GLY A 349 -11.24 13.75 1.67
N LEU A 350 -11.64 12.48 1.66
CA LEU A 350 -11.30 11.55 2.73
C LEU A 350 -9.81 11.19 2.73
N LEU A 351 -9.22 10.93 1.56
CA LEU A 351 -7.78 10.66 1.42
C LEU A 351 -6.95 11.83 1.97
N ALA A 352 -7.23 13.04 1.48
CA ALA A 352 -6.49 14.24 1.83
C ALA A 352 -6.58 14.57 3.32
N SER A 353 -7.80 14.53 3.88
CA SER A 353 -8.03 14.80 5.30
C SER A 353 -7.40 13.74 6.21
N SER A 354 -7.42 12.47 5.80
CA SER A 354 -6.81 11.38 6.56
C SER A 354 -5.29 11.47 6.58
N LEU A 355 -4.68 11.79 5.44
CA LEU A 355 -3.22 11.96 5.33
C LEU A 355 -2.75 13.19 6.11
N ALA A 356 -3.49 14.29 6.06
CA ALA A 356 -3.18 15.49 6.86
C ALA A 356 -3.30 15.21 8.36
N ALA A 357 -4.34 14.50 8.79
CA ALA A 357 -4.49 14.06 10.18
C ALA A 357 -3.34 13.16 10.62
N PHE A 358 -2.96 12.18 9.78
CA PHE A 358 -1.85 11.28 10.06
C PHE A 358 -0.52 12.02 10.22
N GLN A 359 -0.20 12.95 9.32
CA GLN A 359 1.00 13.78 9.44
C GLN A 359 1.00 14.60 10.74
N SER A 360 -0.13 15.22 11.06
CA SER A 360 -0.27 16.02 12.28
C SER A 360 -0.20 15.19 13.56
N ASP A 361 -0.74 13.96 13.55
CA ASP A 361 -0.68 13.01 14.67
C ASP A 361 0.77 12.56 14.92
N LEU A 362 1.50 12.20 13.86
CA LEU A 362 2.91 11.86 13.95
C LEU A 362 3.76 13.03 14.51
N GLU A 363 3.47 14.26 14.09
CA GLU A 363 4.15 15.46 14.60
C GLU A 363 3.83 15.71 16.08
N ALA A 364 2.55 15.60 16.46
CA ALA A 364 2.14 15.77 17.85
C ALA A 364 2.77 14.72 18.79
N ARG A 365 3.02 13.51 18.27
CA ARG A 365 3.72 12.44 18.98
C ARG A 365 5.26 12.54 18.92
N GLY A 366 5.81 13.46 18.11
CA GLY A 366 7.26 13.64 17.96
C GLY A 366 7.96 12.53 17.15
N VAL A 367 7.24 11.76 16.34
CA VAL A 367 7.75 10.63 15.55
C VAL A 367 7.73 10.85 14.04
N ALA A 368 7.32 12.04 13.58
CA ALA A 368 7.12 12.36 12.17
C ALA A 368 8.40 12.22 11.31
N ASP A 369 9.58 12.48 11.88
CA ASP A 369 10.87 12.36 11.18
C ASP A 369 11.23 10.92 10.82
N ARG A 370 10.56 9.95 11.41
CA ARG A 370 10.77 8.52 11.21
C ARG A 370 9.85 7.92 10.15
N VAL A 371 8.90 8.69 9.60
CA VAL A 371 7.85 8.16 8.72
C VAL A 371 7.85 8.86 7.36
N LEU A 372 7.89 8.06 6.31
CA LEU A 372 7.68 8.50 4.95
C LEU A 372 6.52 7.71 4.34
N VAL A 373 5.58 8.41 3.72
CA VAL A 373 4.40 7.82 3.08
C VAL A 373 4.57 7.92 1.56
N HIS A 374 4.33 6.85 0.85
CA HIS A 374 4.22 6.80 -0.61
C HIS A 374 2.80 6.42 -1.00
N VAL A 375 2.11 7.28 -1.73
CA VAL A 375 0.76 7.05 -2.28
C VAL A 375 0.87 6.78 -3.76
N TRP A 376 0.28 5.68 -4.24
CA TRP A 376 0.39 5.22 -5.62
C TRP A 376 -0.90 4.57 -6.13
N SER A 377 -0.99 4.44 -7.43
CA SER A 377 -2.03 3.69 -8.13
C SER A 377 -1.40 2.91 -9.28
N GLU A 378 -2.07 1.89 -9.76
CA GLU A 378 -1.56 0.98 -10.79
C GLU A 378 -1.38 1.62 -12.17
N PHE A 379 -2.14 2.69 -12.45
CA PHE A 379 -2.04 3.55 -13.64
C PHE A 379 -2.81 4.85 -13.40
N GLY A 380 -2.77 5.77 -14.37
CA GLY A 380 -3.63 6.95 -14.44
C GLY A 380 -4.89 6.72 -15.26
N ARG A 381 -5.64 7.78 -15.53
CA ARG A 381 -6.84 7.76 -16.37
C ARG A 381 -6.59 8.50 -17.68
N ARG A 382 -7.32 8.14 -18.75
CA ARG A 382 -7.21 8.84 -20.04
C ARG A 382 -7.57 10.31 -19.89
N PRO A 383 -6.88 11.20 -20.63
CA PRO A 383 -7.27 12.60 -20.71
C PRO A 383 -8.69 12.80 -21.26
N GLN A 384 -9.12 11.97 -22.20
CA GLN A 384 -10.45 12.04 -22.80
C GLN A 384 -11.50 11.41 -21.86
N ALA A 385 -12.54 12.18 -21.52
CA ALA A 385 -13.71 11.68 -20.81
C ALA A 385 -14.57 10.76 -21.72
N ASN A 386 -15.20 9.76 -21.13
CA ASN A 386 -16.11 8.82 -21.80
C ASN A 386 -17.59 9.05 -21.42
N GLY A 387 -17.97 10.29 -21.14
CA GLY A 387 -19.27 10.67 -20.60
C GLY A 387 -19.13 11.25 -19.20
N SER A 388 -19.61 10.55 -18.16
CA SER A 388 -19.49 10.98 -16.75
C SER A 388 -18.27 10.41 -16.02
N GLY A 389 -17.35 9.75 -16.74
CA GLY A 389 -16.13 9.15 -16.22
C GLY A 389 -14.98 9.16 -17.21
N THR A 390 -13.98 8.32 -16.97
CA THR A 390 -12.79 8.16 -17.81
C THR A 390 -12.39 6.70 -17.91
N ASP A 391 -11.76 6.33 -19.02
CA ASP A 391 -11.17 4.99 -19.20
C ASP A 391 -9.77 4.89 -18.57
N HIS A 392 -9.26 3.67 -18.46
CA HIS A 392 -7.90 3.39 -18.01
C HIS A 392 -6.88 4.08 -18.90
N GLY A 393 -5.86 4.66 -18.29
CA GLY A 393 -4.78 5.37 -18.95
C GLY A 393 -3.40 4.82 -18.61
N ALA A 394 -2.36 5.66 -18.70
CA ALA A 394 -0.99 5.30 -18.41
C ALA A 394 -0.39 6.17 -17.28
N GLY A 395 0.06 7.38 -17.58
CA GLY A 395 0.63 8.29 -16.58
C GLY A 395 -0.40 8.70 -15.52
N GLY A 396 -0.07 8.49 -14.26
CA GLY A 396 -0.89 8.83 -13.09
C GLY A 396 -0.16 9.76 -12.12
N ALA A 397 -0.84 10.21 -11.08
CA ALA A 397 -0.22 10.95 -9.98
C ALA A 397 0.25 10.01 -8.87
N SER A 398 1.33 10.39 -8.20
CA SER A 398 1.84 9.75 -6.99
C SER A 398 2.34 10.82 -6.03
N PHE A 399 2.41 10.48 -4.74
CA PHE A 399 2.85 11.40 -3.70
C PHE A 399 3.88 10.75 -2.79
N VAL A 400 4.81 11.57 -2.30
CA VAL A 400 5.68 11.21 -1.17
C VAL A 400 5.46 12.26 -0.09
N MET A 401 4.99 11.83 1.08
CA MET A 401 4.61 12.68 2.20
C MET A 401 5.42 12.34 3.45
N GLY A 402 5.75 13.35 4.21
CA GLY A 402 6.46 13.25 5.49
C GLY A 402 7.29 14.51 5.77
N THR A 403 7.75 14.67 6.98
CA THR A 403 8.63 15.79 7.38
C THR A 403 9.94 15.78 6.58
N GLN A 404 10.42 14.59 6.23
CA GLN A 404 11.65 14.39 5.45
C GLN A 404 11.42 14.35 3.93
N ALA A 405 10.17 14.45 3.47
CA ALA A 405 9.90 14.53 2.03
C ALA A 405 10.56 15.79 1.44
N LYS A 406 10.98 15.73 0.18
CA LYS A 406 11.56 16.88 -0.53
C LYS A 406 10.59 18.08 -0.54
N GLY A 407 9.29 17.82 -0.60
CA GLY A 407 8.24 18.81 -0.50
C GLY A 407 8.06 19.69 -1.73
N THR A 408 8.43 19.17 -2.91
CA THR A 408 8.35 19.88 -4.20
C THR A 408 7.74 18.96 -5.26
N MET A 409 7.43 19.53 -6.45
CA MET A 409 7.13 18.72 -7.62
C MET A 409 8.36 17.88 -8.02
N VAL A 410 8.12 16.61 -8.34
CA VAL A 410 9.14 15.65 -8.79
C VAL A 410 8.79 15.21 -10.22
N GLY A 411 9.72 15.38 -11.13
CA GLY A 411 9.42 15.25 -12.56
C GLY A 411 8.68 16.48 -13.10
N GLU A 412 7.87 16.28 -14.13
CA GLU A 412 7.11 17.35 -14.77
C GLU A 412 5.71 16.88 -15.20
N PHE A 413 4.78 17.80 -15.34
CA PHE A 413 3.53 17.53 -16.05
C PHE A 413 3.78 17.62 -17.56
N PRO A 414 3.57 16.53 -18.34
CA PRO A 414 3.96 16.48 -19.76
C PRO A 414 3.06 17.34 -20.67
N GLY A 415 1.97 17.90 -20.16
CA GLY A 415 0.96 18.60 -20.95
C GLY A 415 0.05 17.65 -21.73
N LEU A 416 -0.94 18.22 -22.41
CA LEU A 416 -1.93 17.47 -23.19
C LEU A 416 -1.69 17.57 -24.72
N ALA A 417 -0.60 18.22 -25.13
CA ALA A 417 -0.27 18.40 -26.55
C ALA A 417 0.24 17.11 -27.20
N THR A 418 0.98 16.30 -26.45
CA THR A 418 1.62 15.08 -26.93
C THR A 418 1.24 13.92 -26.02
N LEU A 419 0.18 13.22 -26.38
CA LEU A 419 -0.23 11.97 -25.74
C LEU A 419 0.59 10.80 -26.30
N ASP A 420 0.51 9.63 -25.67
CA ASP A 420 1.11 8.41 -26.25
C ASP A 420 0.31 7.89 -27.45
N ALA A 421 0.77 6.81 -28.07
CA ALA A 421 0.13 6.23 -29.25
C ALA A 421 -1.28 5.70 -28.99
N GLN A 422 -1.66 5.46 -27.73
CA GLN A 422 -2.97 5.03 -27.27
C GLN A 422 -3.81 6.19 -26.70
N SER A 423 -3.38 7.44 -26.90
CA SER A 423 -4.03 8.66 -26.39
C SER A 423 -4.05 8.77 -24.86
N ASN A 424 -3.08 8.18 -24.18
CA ASN A 424 -2.92 8.33 -22.74
C ASN A 424 -1.98 9.51 -22.40
N LEU A 425 -2.09 10.00 -21.17
CA LEU A 425 -1.08 10.90 -20.61
C LEU A 425 0.27 10.16 -20.54
N ARG A 426 1.32 10.76 -21.08
CA ARG A 426 2.67 10.19 -21.02
C ARG A 426 3.20 10.27 -19.59
N HIS A 427 3.88 9.23 -19.13
CA HIS A 427 4.65 9.33 -17.89
C HIS A 427 5.95 10.11 -18.12
N THR A 428 6.40 10.81 -17.10
CA THR A 428 7.68 11.54 -17.06
C THR A 428 8.63 10.93 -16.04
N VAL A 429 8.10 10.13 -15.12
CA VAL A 429 8.87 9.39 -14.12
C VAL A 429 8.46 7.92 -14.17
N ASP A 430 9.45 7.01 -14.27
CA ASP A 430 9.22 5.58 -14.16
C ASP A 430 8.99 5.22 -12.67
N PHE A 431 7.94 4.44 -12.38
CA PHE A 431 7.62 4.07 -10.99
C PHE A 431 8.77 3.31 -10.30
N ARG A 432 9.57 2.55 -11.06
CA ARG A 432 10.74 1.84 -10.53
C ARG A 432 11.85 2.81 -10.12
N ALA A 433 11.96 3.96 -10.79
CA ALA A 433 12.87 5.03 -10.38
C ALA A 433 12.41 5.68 -9.05
N VAL A 434 11.08 5.80 -8.83
CA VAL A 434 10.53 6.23 -7.53
C VAL A 434 10.88 5.20 -6.46
N TYR A 435 10.67 3.92 -6.71
CA TYR A 435 11.01 2.84 -5.76
C TYR A 435 12.50 2.78 -5.45
N LYS A 436 13.35 3.02 -6.46
CA LYS A 436 14.79 3.18 -6.24
C LYS A 436 15.07 4.33 -5.28
N GLY A 437 14.46 5.50 -5.50
CA GLY A 437 14.60 6.65 -4.60
C GLY A 437 14.15 6.36 -3.17
N LEU A 438 13.00 5.70 -2.99
CA LEU A 438 12.50 5.29 -1.68
C LEU A 438 13.45 4.29 -1.00
N THR A 439 14.02 3.36 -1.76
CA THR A 439 14.94 2.34 -1.24
C THR A 439 16.28 2.97 -0.82
N GLU A 440 16.86 3.80 -1.67
CA GLU A 440 18.21 4.34 -1.45
C GLU A 440 18.22 5.56 -0.51
N GLN A 441 17.28 6.50 -0.69
CA GLN A 441 17.27 7.75 0.07
C GLN A 441 16.56 7.63 1.41
N TRP A 442 15.54 6.75 1.51
CA TRP A 442 14.78 6.58 2.74
C TRP A 442 15.15 5.32 3.50
N LEU A 443 15.09 4.15 2.87
CA LEU A 443 15.44 2.90 3.54
C LEU A 443 16.97 2.70 3.69
N GLY A 444 17.78 3.51 3.00
CA GLY A 444 19.24 3.60 3.20
C GLY A 444 20.03 2.43 2.64
N VAL A 445 19.47 1.66 1.71
CA VAL A 445 20.10 0.46 1.13
C VAL A 445 20.10 0.54 -0.40
N SER A 446 20.99 -0.23 -1.05
CA SER A 446 20.99 -0.32 -2.51
C SER A 446 19.67 -0.90 -3.03
N ALA A 447 19.12 -0.30 -4.09
CA ALA A 447 17.93 -0.83 -4.76
C ALA A 447 18.23 -2.05 -5.66
N ASP A 448 19.50 -2.42 -5.85
CA ASP A 448 19.88 -3.56 -6.68
C ASP A 448 19.33 -4.87 -6.12
N GLY A 449 18.61 -5.59 -6.99
CA GLY A 449 17.90 -6.83 -6.65
C GLY A 449 16.67 -6.64 -5.75
N ILE A 450 16.30 -5.40 -5.40
CA ILE A 450 15.01 -5.04 -4.80
C ILE A 450 14.07 -4.51 -5.88
N VAL A 451 14.56 -3.64 -6.75
CA VAL A 451 13.84 -3.04 -7.87
C VAL A 451 14.45 -3.51 -9.19
N GLN A 452 13.60 -3.87 -10.16
CA GLN A 452 14.07 -4.32 -11.46
C GLN A 452 14.86 -3.20 -12.19
N ASN A 453 16.02 -3.55 -12.73
CA ASN A 453 16.91 -2.65 -13.48
C ASN A 453 17.31 -1.38 -12.71
N ALA A 454 17.43 -1.45 -11.40
CA ALA A 454 17.72 -0.30 -10.55
C ALA A 454 19.00 0.44 -10.99
N SER A 455 20.05 -0.28 -11.41
CA SER A 455 21.31 0.32 -11.89
C SER A 455 21.15 1.18 -13.16
N GLY A 456 20.16 0.88 -14.01
CA GLY A 456 19.84 1.64 -15.23
C GLY A 456 18.86 2.81 -15.02
N LEU A 457 18.32 2.99 -13.81
CA LEU A 457 17.35 4.02 -13.49
C LEU A 457 18.00 5.20 -12.75
N THR A 458 17.59 6.40 -13.08
CA THR A 458 17.94 7.60 -12.31
C THR A 458 16.84 7.86 -11.27
N ALA A 459 17.18 7.69 -9.99
CA ALA A 459 16.25 7.99 -8.92
C ALA A 459 15.98 9.49 -8.83
N PRO A 460 14.73 9.95 -8.80
CA PRO A 460 14.44 11.34 -8.48
C PRO A 460 14.77 11.63 -7.01
N GLN A 461 15.04 12.91 -6.72
CA GLN A 461 15.22 13.34 -5.32
C GLN A 461 13.84 13.34 -4.63
N LEU A 462 13.64 12.47 -3.67
CA LEU A 462 12.38 12.30 -2.92
C LEU A 462 12.48 12.79 -1.48
N VAL A 463 13.67 12.74 -0.89
CA VAL A 463 13.95 13.06 0.51
C VAL A 463 14.89 14.27 0.55
N ARG A 464 14.80 15.09 1.61
CA ARG A 464 15.65 16.28 1.85
C ARG A 464 17.10 15.92 2.07
#